data_95e29a9cb37414efb65aece93012c231
#
_entry.id   95e29a9cb37414efb65aece93012c231
#
_cell.length_a   1.000
_cell.length_b   1.000
_cell.length_c   1.000
_cell.angle_alpha   90.00
_cell.angle_beta   90.00
_cell.angle_gamma   90.00
#
_symmetry.space_group_name_H-M   'P 1'
#
loop_
_entity.id
_entity.type
_entity.pdbx_description
1 polymer ?
#
loop_
_entity_poly.entity_id
_entity_poly.type
_entity_poly.pdbx_seq_one_letter_code
_entity_poly.pdbx_strand_id
1 'polypeptide(L)'
;MLLRTFAIALVAMCPLVASYQTAPQTVPQVGEPAPDFTLTDSTGAPIKLSAYKGKVVLLDFWATWCGGCKVEIPWYVEFQNKYQQDGLSAIGISMDEDGWKSVKPFLEEHKLNYPVVIGNQDLASRYGGLPSLPMTLLIDRNGKIAESHAGMVNKDDFEKKIKGLLHESPAS
;
A
#
# COMPACT_ATOMS: atom_id res chain seq x y z
N MET A 1 -77.35 -14.17 -25.77
CA MET A 1 -76.66 -14.39 -24.51
C MET A 1 -75.18 -14.57 -24.85
N LEU A 2 -74.40 -13.43 -24.89
CA LEU A 2 -73.04 -13.43 -25.33
C LEU A 2 -72.09 -13.47 -24.11
N LEU A 3 -71.34 -14.56 -23.98
CA LEU A 3 -70.23 -14.67 -22.99
C LEU A 3 -68.99 -13.97 -23.56
N ARG A 4 -68.54 -12.88 -22.92
CA ARG A 4 -67.29 -12.23 -23.17
C ARG A 4 -66.22 -12.83 -22.28
N THR A 5 -65.34 -13.61 -22.87
CA THR A 5 -64.13 -14.10 -22.20
C THR A 5 -63.06 -12.98 -22.13
N PHE A 6 -62.74 -12.52 -20.93
CA PHE A 6 -61.60 -11.63 -20.67
C PHE A 6 -60.32 -12.47 -20.56
N ALA A 7 -59.40 -12.26 -21.50
CA ALA A 7 -58.06 -12.79 -21.36
C ALA A 7 -57.21 -11.85 -20.54
N ILE A 8 -56.77 -12.31 -19.37
CA ILE A 8 -55.82 -11.59 -18.51
C ILE A 8 -54.42 -11.92 -18.99
N ALA A 9 -53.74 -10.94 -19.61
CA ALA A 9 -52.34 -11.06 -19.96
C ALA A 9 -51.47 -10.85 -18.67
N LEU A 10 -50.80 -11.91 -18.24
CA LEU A 10 -49.84 -11.88 -17.15
C LEU A 10 -48.52 -11.35 -17.74
N VAL A 11 -48.19 -10.09 -17.45
CA VAL A 11 -46.86 -9.51 -17.77
C VAL A 11 -45.89 -10.00 -16.70
N ALA A 12 -45.05 -10.97 -17.05
CA ALA A 12 -43.94 -11.43 -16.22
C ALA A 12 -42.87 -10.34 -16.15
N MET A 13 -42.82 -9.61 -15.05
CA MET A 13 -41.77 -8.64 -14.70
C MET A 13 -40.56 -9.43 -14.22
N CYS A 14 -39.57 -9.65 -15.13
CA CYS A 14 -38.29 -10.28 -14.81
C CYS A 14 -37.41 -9.24 -14.08
N PRO A 15 -37.02 -9.45 -12.81
CA PRO A 15 -36.10 -8.55 -12.15
C PRO A 15 -34.70 -8.70 -12.78
N LEU A 16 -34.18 -7.63 -13.38
CA LEU A 16 -32.77 -7.52 -13.75
C LEU A 16 -31.94 -7.51 -12.47
N VAL A 17 -31.51 -8.67 -12.02
CA VAL A 17 -30.43 -8.78 -11.01
C VAL A 17 -29.12 -8.33 -11.67
N ALA A 18 -28.76 -7.08 -11.46
CA ALA A 18 -27.42 -6.59 -11.81
C ALA A 18 -26.41 -7.39 -10.98
N SER A 19 -25.75 -8.34 -11.60
CA SER A 19 -24.64 -9.07 -10.99
C SER A 19 -23.48 -8.08 -10.81
N TYR A 20 -23.30 -7.59 -9.58
CA TYR A 20 -22.08 -6.89 -9.17
C TYR A 20 -20.95 -7.91 -9.18
N GLN A 21 -20.26 -8.03 -10.30
CA GLN A 21 -18.99 -8.74 -10.37
C GLN A 21 -17.93 -7.86 -9.68
N THR A 22 -17.69 -8.12 -8.39
CA THR A 22 -16.45 -7.68 -7.76
C THR A 22 -15.31 -8.37 -8.51
N ALA A 23 -14.51 -7.60 -9.26
CA ALA A 23 -13.30 -8.11 -9.86
C ALA A 23 -12.45 -8.76 -8.76
N PRO A 24 -11.89 -9.96 -8.98
CA PRO A 24 -11.00 -10.58 -8.00
C PRO A 24 -9.86 -9.58 -7.73
N GLN A 25 -9.71 -9.18 -6.46
CA GLN A 25 -8.59 -8.36 -6.03
C GLN A 25 -7.36 -9.27 -6.04
N THR A 26 -6.64 -9.26 -7.16
CA THR A 26 -5.37 -9.97 -7.26
C THR A 26 -4.35 -9.24 -6.39
N VAL A 27 -3.69 -9.98 -5.50
CA VAL A 27 -2.52 -9.49 -4.76
C VAL A 27 -1.49 -9.00 -5.77
N PRO A 28 -1.05 -7.74 -5.71
CA PRO A 28 -0.08 -7.23 -6.66
C PRO A 28 1.19 -8.07 -6.63
N GLN A 29 1.61 -8.55 -7.80
CA GLN A 29 2.79 -9.38 -7.94
C GLN A 29 4.03 -8.53 -8.27
N VAL A 30 5.20 -9.09 -8.01
CA VAL A 30 6.46 -8.50 -8.49
C VAL A 30 6.39 -8.31 -10.01
N GLY A 31 6.76 -7.12 -10.48
CA GLY A 31 6.66 -6.69 -11.88
C GLY A 31 5.37 -5.94 -12.22
N GLU A 32 4.34 -6.00 -11.39
CA GLU A 32 3.09 -5.25 -11.59
C GLU A 32 3.17 -3.82 -11.01
N PRO A 33 2.35 -2.88 -11.52
CA PRO A 33 2.25 -1.55 -10.93
C PRO A 33 1.78 -1.61 -9.48
N ALA A 34 2.46 -0.88 -8.59
CA ALA A 34 2.01 -0.72 -7.22
C ALA A 34 0.67 0.05 -7.18
N PRO A 35 -0.33 -0.41 -6.40
CA PRO A 35 -1.60 0.28 -6.23
C PRO A 35 -1.41 1.72 -5.75
N ASP A 36 -1.83 2.71 -6.54
CA ASP A 36 -1.70 4.12 -6.17
C ASP A 36 -2.61 4.46 -4.99
N PHE A 37 -2.17 5.39 -4.15
CA PHE A 37 -2.96 5.94 -3.05
C PHE A 37 -2.67 7.42 -2.85
N THR A 38 -3.60 8.10 -2.19
CA THR A 38 -3.40 9.44 -1.64
C THR A 38 -3.92 9.45 -0.22
N LEU A 39 -3.01 9.64 0.74
CA LEU A 39 -3.30 9.74 2.17
C LEU A 39 -2.63 11.00 2.72
N THR A 40 -3.00 11.43 3.91
CA THR A 40 -2.40 12.62 4.55
C THR A 40 -1.42 12.21 5.64
N ASP A 41 -0.31 12.91 5.73
CA ASP A 41 0.67 12.76 6.82
C ASP A 41 0.20 13.46 8.12
N SER A 42 1.05 13.43 9.15
CA SER A 42 0.77 14.04 10.46
C SER A 42 0.61 15.56 10.43
N THR A 43 1.05 16.22 9.36
CA THR A 43 0.93 17.67 9.16
C THR A 43 -0.29 18.06 8.34
N GLY A 44 -1.00 17.08 7.76
CA GLY A 44 -2.09 17.27 6.82
C GLY A 44 -1.65 17.38 5.36
N ALA A 45 -0.36 17.20 5.07
CA ALA A 45 0.14 17.22 3.69
C ALA A 45 -0.23 15.92 2.95
N PRO A 46 -0.64 16.00 1.66
CA PRO A 46 -0.98 14.83 0.88
C PRO A 46 0.27 14.04 0.47
N ILE A 47 0.27 12.75 0.75
CA ILE A 47 1.27 11.77 0.28
C ILE A 47 0.59 10.92 -0.78
N LYS A 48 1.02 11.08 -2.03
CA LYS A 48 0.51 10.31 -3.17
C LYS A 48 1.63 9.45 -3.73
N LEU A 49 1.44 8.12 -3.81
CA LEU A 49 2.49 7.21 -4.27
C LEU A 49 2.97 7.54 -5.69
N SER A 50 2.06 7.83 -6.61
CA SER A 50 2.44 8.17 -7.99
C SER A 50 3.25 9.47 -8.14
N ALA A 51 3.32 10.32 -7.12
CA ALA A 51 4.20 11.49 -7.11
C ALA A 51 5.69 11.12 -6.91
N TYR A 52 5.97 9.88 -6.52
CA TYR A 52 7.33 9.37 -6.32
C TYR A 52 7.89 8.64 -7.57
N LYS A 53 7.20 8.71 -8.72
CA LYS A 53 7.78 8.18 -9.99
C LYS A 53 9.15 8.77 -10.25
N GLY A 54 10.08 7.94 -10.73
CA GLY A 54 11.49 8.28 -10.90
C GLY A 54 12.36 8.00 -9.67
N LYS A 55 11.74 7.70 -8.53
CA LYS A 55 12.44 7.27 -7.30
C LYS A 55 12.22 5.79 -7.04
N VAL A 56 13.15 5.18 -6.32
CA VAL A 56 12.93 3.90 -5.67
C VAL A 56 12.16 4.16 -4.38
N VAL A 57 11.02 3.49 -4.18
CA VAL A 57 10.22 3.67 -2.98
C VAL A 57 10.32 2.43 -2.09
N LEU A 58 10.70 2.64 -0.82
CA LEU A 58 10.55 1.67 0.25
C LEU A 58 9.21 1.94 0.93
N LEU A 59 8.23 1.07 0.69
CA LEU A 59 6.89 1.18 1.26
C LEU A 59 6.76 0.17 2.40
N ASP A 60 6.56 0.66 3.62
CA ASP A 60 6.50 -0.16 4.83
C ASP A 60 5.12 -0.09 5.49
N PHE A 61 4.44 -1.23 5.59
CA PHE A 61 3.22 -1.40 6.39
C PHE A 61 3.61 -1.89 7.78
N TRP A 62 3.30 -1.09 8.79
CA TRP A 62 3.74 -1.30 10.16
C TRP A 62 2.67 -0.90 11.19
N ALA A 63 2.93 -1.14 12.48
CA ALA A 63 2.12 -0.63 13.56
C ALA A 63 2.98 -0.41 14.84
N THR A 64 2.53 0.48 15.71
CA THR A 64 3.26 0.81 16.96
C THR A 64 3.40 -0.38 17.90
N TRP A 65 2.48 -1.33 17.87
CA TRP A 65 2.51 -2.56 18.67
C TRP A 65 3.29 -3.71 18.02
N CYS A 66 3.73 -3.57 16.76
CA CYS A 66 4.43 -4.61 16.01
C CYS A 66 5.91 -4.69 16.43
N GLY A 67 6.31 -5.79 17.06
CA GLY A 67 7.69 -5.97 17.55
C GLY A 67 8.72 -5.99 16.43
N GLY A 68 8.47 -6.72 15.33
CA GLY A 68 9.36 -6.77 14.15
C GLY A 68 9.54 -5.42 13.49
N CYS A 69 8.45 -4.63 13.40
CA CYS A 69 8.49 -3.29 12.82
C CYS A 69 9.43 -2.36 13.59
N LYS A 70 9.43 -2.44 14.94
CA LYS A 70 10.34 -1.65 15.78
C LYS A 70 11.82 -1.97 15.56
N VAL A 71 12.12 -3.17 15.12
CA VAL A 71 13.49 -3.59 14.76
C VAL A 71 13.88 -3.01 13.39
N GLU A 72 12.98 -2.98 12.42
CA GLU A 72 13.27 -2.56 11.04
C GLU A 72 13.24 -1.04 10.84
N ILE A 73 12.36 -0.32 11.54
CA ILE A 73 12.23 1.14 11.41
C ILE A 73 13.57 1.88 11.53
N PRO A 74 14.47 1.58 12.49
CA PRO A 74 15.80 2.20 12.54
C PRO A 74 16.65 1.94 11.28
N TRP A 75 16.50 0.78 10.63
CA TRP A 75 17.20 0.48 9.38
C TRP A 75 16.67 1.33 8.23
N TYR A 76 15.34 1.56 8.17
CA TYR A 76 14.73 2.39 7.15
C TYR A 76 15.06 3.87 7.31
N VAL A 77 15.19 4.35 8.56
CA VAL A 77 15.74 5.68 8.87
C VAL A 77 17.17 5.80 8.37
N GLU A 78 18.01 4.78 8.60
CA GLU A 78 19.40 4.72 8.09
C GLU A 78 19.42 4.73 6.56
N PHE A 79 18.62 3.88 5.90
CA PHE A 79 18.57 3.80 4.44
C PHE A 79 18.08 5.11 3.82
N GLN A 80 17.05 5.75 4.40
CA GLN A 80 16.58 7.05 3.96
C GLN A 80 17.69 8.10 4.04
N ASN A 81 18.41 8.19 5.15
CA ASN A 81 19.54 9.12 5.27
C ASN A 81 20.63 8.85 4.23
N LYS A 82 20.96 7.59 4.03
CA LYS A 82 22.08 7.18 3.19
C LYS A 82 21.83 7.33 1.70
N TYR A 83 20.59 7.04 1.26
CA TYR A 83 20.25 6.89 -0.16
C TYR A 83 19.25 7.91 -0.71
N GLN A 84 18.76 8.87 0.09
CA GLN A 84 17.79 9.86 -0.39
C GLN A 84 18.33 10.70 -1.56
N GLN A 85 19.64 11.00 -1.56
CA GLN A 85 20.28 11.76 -2.64
C GLN A 85 20.42 10.93 -3.92
N ASP A 86 20.48 9.60 -3.79
CA ASP A 86 20.54 8.66 -4.92
C ASP A 86 19.14 8.33 -5.46
N GLY A 87 18.10 8.85 -4.80
CA GLY A 87 16.71 8.71 -5.25
C GLY A 87 15.88 7.67 -4.49
N LEU A 88 16.29 7.24 -3.28
CA LEU A 88 15.42 6.48 -2.38
C LEU A 88 14.41 7.41 -1.70
N SER A 89 13.19 6.92 -1.52
CA SER A 89 12.19 7.52 -0.64
C SER A 89 11.48 6.43 0.14
N ALA A 90 11.60 6.46 1.47
CA ALA A 90 10.78 5.61 2.33
C ALA A 90 9.42 6.27 2.58
N ILE A 91 8.37 5.46 2.73
CA ILE A 91 7.01 5.85 3.13
C ILE A 91 6.51 4.80 4.12
N GLY A 92 6.14 5.22 5.33
CA GLY A 92 5.53 4.35 6.32
C GLY A 92 4.00 4.43 6.26
N ILE A 93 3.33 3.29 6.25
CA ILE A 93 1.87 3.19 6.35
C ILE A 93 1.55 2.52 7.67
N SER A 94 1.11 3.30 8.66
CA SER A 94 0.69 2.75 9.94
C SER A 94 -0.68 2.11 9.83
N MET A 95 -0.81 0.91 10.39
CA MET A 95 -2.04 0.14 10.50
C MET A 95 -2.64 0.19 11.92
N ASP A 96 -2.24 1.17 12.73
CA ASP A 96 -2.82 1.39 14.06
C ASP A 96 -4.28 1.84 13.95
N GLU A 97 -5.20 1.13 14.62
CA GLU A 97 -6.64 1.40 14.56
C GLU A 97 -7.02 2.76 15.17
N ASP A 98 -6.28 3.21 16.19
CA ASP A 98 -6.47 4.53 16.82
C ASP A 98 -5.71 5.65 16.11
N GLY A 99 -5.05 5.34 15.00
CA GLY A 99 -4.44 6.25 14.07
C GLY A 99 -3.40 7.17 14.72
N TRP A 100 -3.51 8.46 14.49
CA TRP A 100 -2.54 9.45 14.97
C TRP A 100 -2.38 9.51 16.49
N LYS A 101 -3.30 8.95 17.24
CA LYS A 101 -3.22 8.94 18.71
C LYS A 101 -2.00 8.14 19.21
N SER A 102 -1.77 6.96 18.66
CA SER A 102 -0.60 6.13 18.97
C SER A 102 0.60 6.48 18.09
N VAL A 103 0.36 6.85 16.82
CA VAL A 103 1.44 7.05 15.87
C VAL A 103 2.26 8.30 16.15
N LYS A 104 1.65 9.46 16.48
CA LYS A 104 2.41 10.70 16.73
C LYS A 104 3.47 10.57 17.84
N PRO A 105 3.14 10.04 19.05
CA PRO A 105 4.16 9.84 20.10
C PRO A 105 5.29 8.90 19.64
N PHE A 106 4.93 7.85 18.86
CA PHE A 106 5.91 6.91 18.32
C PHE A 106 6.88 7.58 17.34
N LEU A 107 6.39 8.45 16.44
CA LEU A 107 7.23 9.19 15.48
C LEU A 107 8.23 10.09 16.20
N GLU A 108 7.80 10.75 17.29
CA GLU A 108 8.65 11.63 18.11
C GLU A 108 9.74 10.84 18.84
N GLU A 109 9.39 9.69 19.42
CA GLU A 109 10.31 8.82 20.14
C GLU A 109 11.37 8.22 19.22
N HIS A 110 10.94 7.68 18.05
CA HIS A 110 11.81 6.96 17.13
C HIS A 110 12.43 7.84 16.03
N LYS A 111 12.10 9.15 16.00
CA LYS A 111 12.68 10.16 15.09
C LYS A 111 12.67 9.72 13.61
N LEU A 112 11.53 9.24 13.14
CA LEU A 112 11.38 8.87 11.73
C LEU A 112 11.63 10.09 10.84
N ASN A 113 12.44 9.90 9.78
CA ASN A 113 12.88 10.95 8.85
C ASN A 113 12.24 10.83 7.46
N TYR A 114 11.15 10.10 7.36
CA TYR A 114 10.36 9.89 6.15
C TYR A 114 8.87 10.05 6.45
N PRO A 115 8.03 10.36 5.43
CA PRO A 115 6.61 10.54 5.64
C PRO A 115 5.94 9.27 6.13
N VAL A 116 5.01 9.45 7.08
CA VAL A 116 4.14 8.41 7.60
C VAL A 116 2.70 8.81 7.37
N VAL A 117 1.87 7.87 6.99
CA VAL A 117 0.43 8.04 6.81
C VAL A 117 -0.33 6.96 7.57
N ILE A 118 -1.61 7.19 7.87
CA ILE A 118 -2.48 6.17 8.45
C ILE A 118 -3.13 5.39 7.32
N GLY A 119 -2.90 4.08 7.29
CA GLY A 119 -3.53 3.14 6.37
C GLY A 119 -4.97 2.84 6.75
N ASN A 120 -5.63 2.08 5.90
CA ASN A 120 -6.98 1.58 6.13
C ASN A 120 -7.14 0.19 5.48
N GLN A 121 -8.26 -0.47 5.77
CA GLN A 121 -8.55 -1.82 5.28
C GLN A 121 -8.66 -1.89 3.75
N ASP A 122 -9.14 -0.83 3.08
CA ASP A 122 -9.21 -0.77 1.62
C ASP A 122 -7.80 -0.80 1.02
N LEU A 123 -6.89 0.04 1.53
CA LEU A 123 -5.50 0.04 1.11
C LEU A 123 -4.82 -1.30 1.38
N ALA A 124 -4.99 -1.85 2.59
CA ALA A 124 -4.48 -3.18 2.95
C ALA A 124 -4.93 -4.25 1.95
N SER A 125 -6.22 -4.26 1.61
CA SER A 125 -6.80 -5.22 0.66
C SER A 125 -6.17 -5.10 -0.73
N ARG A 126 -5.92 -3.87 -1.21
CA ARG A 126 -5.25 -3.63 -2.51
C ARG A 126 -3.80 -4.10 -2.53
N TYR A 127 -3.16 -4.22 -1.38
CA TYR A 127 -1.80 -4.78 -1.22
C TYR A 127 -1.80 -6.24 -0.76
N GLY A 128 -2.93 -6.97 -0.94
CA GLY A 128 -3.02 -8.39 -0.67
C GLY A 128 -3.50 -8.76 0.73
N GLY A 129 -4.09 -7.81 1.46
CA GLY A 129 -4.68 -8.04 2.77
C GLY A 129 -3.69 -8.03 3.94
N LEU A 130 -2.41 -7.78 3.71
CA LEU A 130 -1.34 -7.72 4.71
C LEU A 130 -1.33 -8.97 5.62
N PRO A 131 -0.84 -10.11 5.13
CA PRO A 131 -0.89 -11.38 5.87
C PRO A 131 -0.14 -11.34 7.20
N SER A 132 0.82 -10.43 7.34
CA SER A 132 1.56 -10.15 8.58
C SER A 132 2.12 -8.74 8.57
N LEU A 133 2.49 -8.22 9.73
CA LEU A 133 3.33 -7.03 9.91
C LEU A 133 4.67 -7.44 10.54
N PRO A 134 5.77 -6.79 10.12
CA PRO A 134 5.88 -5.81 9.03
C PRO A 134 5.56 -6.43 7.65
N MET A 135 5.12 -5.60 6.71
CA MET A 135 5.10 -5.96 5.30
C MET A 135 5.77 -4.84 4.50
N THR A 136 6.85 -5.17 3.81
CA THR A 136 7.70 -4.18 3.14
C THR A 136 7.78 -4.46 1.65
N LEU A 137 7.60 -3.42 0.86
CA LEU A 137 7.76 -3.49 -0.59
C LEU A 137 8.87 -2.53 -1.05
N LEU A 138 9.61 -2.96 -2.08
CA LEU A 138 10.42 -2.07 -2.90
C LEU A 138 9.69 -1.83 -4.22
N ILE A 139 9.55 -0.56 -4.57
CA ILE A 139 8.92 -0.12 -5.82
C ILE A 139 10.00 0.56 -6.65
N ASP A 140 10.12 0.15 -7.90
CA ASP A 140 11.13 0.67 -8.81
C ASP A 140 10.78 2.10 -9.30
N ARG A 141 11.69 2.71 -10.07
CA ARG A 141 11.52 4.06 -10.61
C ARG A 141 10.34 4.21 -11.58
N ASN A 142 9.82 3.08 -12.11
CA ASN A 142 8.66 3.05 -13.00
C ASN A 142 7.34 2.90 -12.23
N GLY A 143 7.41 2.74 -10.91
CA GLY A 143 6.25 2.51 -10.04
C GLY A 143 5.78 1.05 -10.00
N LYS A 144 6.64 0.10 -10.39
CA LYS A 144 6.36 -1.34 -10.31
C LYS A 144 6.94 -1.94 -9.05
N ILE A 145 6.27 -2.93 -8.50
CA ILE A 145 6.75 -3.71 -7.36
C ILE A 145 7.97 -4.52 -7.79
N ALA A 146 9.14 -4.21 -7.24
CA ALA A 146 10.37 -4.96 -7.46
C ALA A 146 10.56 -6.06 -6.41
N GLU A 147 10.05 -5.86 -5.20
CA GLU A 147 10.11 -6.81 -4.08
C GLU A 147 8.87 -6.66 -3.21
N SER A 148 8.41 -7.77 -2.63
CA SER A 148 7.35 -7.79 -1.61
C SER A 148 7.72 -8.83 -0.57
N HIS A 149 7.79 -8.44 0.70
CA HIS A 149 8.18 -9.29 1.81
C HIS A 149 7.22 -9.12 2.99
N ALA A 150 6.62 -10.22 3.42
CA ALA A 150 5.80 -10.29 4.62
C ALA A 150 6.63 -10.86 5.77
N GLY A 151 6.63 -10.18 6.91
CA GLY A 151 7.52 -10.46 8.05
C GLY A 151 8.84 -9.69 7.94
N MET A 152 9.75 -9.94 8.88
CA MET A 152 11.02 -9.24 8.97
C MET A 152 11.94 -9.58 7.79
N VAL A 153 12.54 -8.55 7.20
CA VAL A 153 13.57 -8.71 6.15
C VAL A 153 14.96 -8.98 6.77
N ASN A 154 15.87 -9.56 5.98
CA ASN A 154 17.28 -9.50 6.30
C ASN A 154 17.84 -8.13 5.87
N LYS A 155 18.44 -7.38 6.82
CA LYS A 155 18.91 -6.00 6.60
C LYS A 155 19.86 -5.89 5.41
N ASP A 156 20.89 -6.74 5.36
CA ASP A 156 21.97 -6.64 4.37
C ASP A 156 21.47 -7.02 2.96
N ASP A 157 20.66 -8.06 2.86
CA ASP A 157 20.06 -8.48 1.59
C ASP A 157 19.09 -7.42 1.07
N PHE A 158 18.32 -6.82 1.96
CA PHE A 158 17.37 -5.76 1.60
C PHE A 158 18.09 -4.49 1.14
N GLU A 159 19.15 -4.07 1.86
CA GLU A 159 20.00 -2.96 1.45
C GLU A 159 20.66 -3.21 0.09
N LYS A 160 21.10 -4.45 -0.18
CA LYS A 160 21.67 -4.82 -1.48
C LYS A 160 20.67 -4.66 -2.62
N LYS A 161 19.40 -5.04 -2.39
CA LYS A 161 18.31 -4.87 -3.36
C LYS A 161 18.04 -3.38 -3.62
N ILE A 162 17.96 -2.55 -2.57
CA ILE A 162 17.82 -1.09 -2.69
C ILE A 162 18.93 -0.53 -3.59
N LYS A 163 20.19 -0.88 -3.33
CA LYS A 163 21.32 -0.44 -4.16
C LYS A 163 21.18 -0.87 -5.62
N GLY A 164 20.77 -2.12 -5.86
CA GLY A 164 20.51 -2.62 -7.21
C GLY A 164 19.53 -1.72 -7.96
N LEU A 165 18.36 -1.46 -7.37
CA LEU A 165 17.30 -0.63 -7.96
C LEU A 165 17.74 0.84 -8.17
N LEU A 166 18.57 1.38 -7.27
CA LEU A 166 19.09 2.75 -7.40
C LEU A 166 20.05 2.91 -8.59
N HIS A 167 20.76 1.85 -8.96
CA HIS A 167 21.67 1.83 -10.13
C HIS A 167 20.95 1.54 -11.46
N GLU A 168 19.72 1.03 -11.43
CA GLU A 168 18.92 0.81 -12.62
C GLU A 168 18.42 2.14 -13.20
N SER A 169 18.63 2.33 -14.51
CA SER A 169 18.03 3.46 -15.21
C SER A 169 16.52 3.24 -15.36
N PRO A 170 15.70 4.31 -15.29
CA PRO A 170 14.28 4.18 -15.63
C PRO A 170 14.14 3.60 -17.04
N ALA A 171 13.19 2.68 -17.24
CA ALA A 171 12.85 2.22 -18.59
C ALA A 171 12.36 3.43 -19.42
N SER A 172 12.98 3.61 -20.58
CA SER A 172 12.65 4.67 -21.56
C SER A 172 11.30 4.41 -22.24
#